data_4f8ff87214d7acbbf0eccef2e1a012e6
#
_entry.id   4f8ff87214d7acbbf0eccef2e1a012e6
#
_cell.length_a   1.000
_cell.length_b   1.000
_cell.length_c   1.000
_cell.angle_alpha   90.00
_cell.angle_beta   90.00
_cell.angle_gamma   90.00
#
_symmetry.space_group_name_H-M   'P 1'
#
loop_
_entity.id
_entity.type
_entity.pdbx_description
1 polymer ?
#
loop_
_entity_poly.entity_id
_entity_poly.type
_entity_poly.pdbx_seq_one_letter_code
_entity_poly.pdbx_strand_id
1 'polypeptide(L)'
;MNAIRKFLPPVALVSALALVPVTASSFAAADTTNYQELEKFMAVYQQVKSHYVVPVDDHTLIKGAIDGMLSSLDPHSSYAEGADYDALKTLIEGSYGGLGLSVGMEDGTVKVITPTEDTPAWKAGIKAGDYITHINGELIYGFTLDEAVEKMRGKPGSPIKLTVVRKGRDKPFDVTMVREEIKLRPVKWEIKDGIGILNINQFAAGTGEATEAAITAIDKATGGHPLGYIVDLRSNPGGSLDEAIQVSDAFLESGEIVSQRGREKDDIQRYYAKPGDLTHGLPV
;
A
#
# COMPACT_ATOMS: atom_id res chain seq x y z
N MET A 1 9.23 -56.20 69.92
CA MET A 1 9.68 -57.54 69.67
C MET A 1 10.07 -57.59 68.22
N ASN A 2 11.37 -57.67 67.98
CA ASN A 2 12.16 -57.95 66.77
C ASN A 2 11.71 -57.44 65.38
N ALA A 3 12.28 -56.30 65.00
CA ALA A 3 12.36 -55.81 63.63
C ALA A 3 13.66 -56.31 63.02
N ILE A 4 13.58 -57.10 61.96
CA ILE A 4 14.70 -57.56 61.11
C ILE A 4 14.96 -56.45 60.03
N ARG A 5 16.02 -55.75 60.18
CA ARG A 5 16.53 -54.85 59.12
C ARG A 5 17.24 -55.68 58.05
N LYS A 6 16.69 -55.77 56.86
CA LYS A 6 17.37 -56.29 55.68
C LYS A 6 18.24 -55.23 55.06
N PHE A 7 19.53 -55.38 55.07
CA PHE A 7 20.52 -54.61 54.32
C PHE A 7 20.44 -55.01 52.85
N LEU A 8 20.20 -54.02 51.97
CA LEU A 8 20.42 -54.15 50.54
C LEU A 8 21.80 -53.59 50.20
N PRO A 9 22.59 -54.23 49.34
CA PRO A 9 23.87 -53.72 48.91
C PRO A 9 23.73 -52.52 47.93
N PRO A 10 24.69 -51.63 47.84
CA PRO A 10 24.62 -50.49 46.92
C PRO A 10 24.85 -50.97 45.49
N VAL A 11 23.82 -50.73 44.65
CA VAL A 11 23.97 -50.92 43.21
C VAL A 11 24.84 -49.75 42.68
N ALA A 12 26.04 -50.08 42.23
CA ALA A 12 26.93 -49.17 41.54
C ALA A 12 26.31 -48.87 40.16
N LEU A 13 25.78 -47.65 39.99
CA LEU A 13 25.31 -47.12 38.71
C LEU A 13 26.55 -46.72 37.88
N VAL A 14 26.97 -47.61 36.98
CA VAL A 14 27.97 -47.29 35.97
C VAL A 14 27.31 -46.41 34.93
N SER A 15 27.49 -45.11 35.03
CA SER A 15 27.08 -44.16 33.98
C SER A 15 27.99 -44.38 32.77
N ALA A 16 27.51 -45.13 31.80
CA ALA A 16 28.11 -45.16 30.48
C ALA A 16 27.86 -43.80 29.81
N LEU A 17 28.88 -42.95 29.85
CA LEU A 17 28.91 -41.71 29.05
C LEU A 17 29.03 -42.12 27.60
N ALA A 18 27.87 -42.24 26.90
CA ALA A 18 27.85 -42.37 25.44
C ALA A 18 28.41 -41.06 24.87
N LEU A 19 29.67 -41.10 24.41
CA LEU A 19 30.18 -40.09 23.48
C LEU A 19 29.35 -40.17 22.22
N VAL A 20 28.30 -39.35 22.14
CA VAL A 20 27.66 -39.05 20.87
C VAL A 20 28.68 -38.29 20.03
N PRO A 21 29.14 -38.81 18.88
CA PRO A 21 29.95 -38.00 17.99
C PRO A 21 29.07 -36.80 17.61
N VAL A 22 29.45 -35.61 18.05
CA VAL A 22 28.96 -34.36 17.48
C VAL A 22 29.47 -34.40 16.05
N THR A 23 28.68 -34.96 15.16
CA THR A 23 28.83 -34.73 13.73
C THR A 23 28.77 -33.22 13.61
N ALA A 24 29.92 -32.61 13.37
CA ALA A 24 29.96 -31.23 12.90
C ALA A 24 28.99 -31.17 11.72
N SER A 25 27.77 -30.72 12.00
CA SER A 25 26.85 -30.32 10.96
C SER A 25 27.67 -29.35 10.14
N SER A 26 27.95 -29.72 8.91
CA SER A 26 28.54 -28.85 7.92
C SER A 26 27.69 -27.60 7.91
N PHE A 27 28.09 -26.58 8.67
CA PHE A 27 27.72 -25.24 8.32
C PHE A 27 28.16 -25.13 6.86
N ALA A 28 27.22 -25.15 5.95
CA ALA A 28 27.46 -24.88 4.55
C ALA A 28 28.39 -23.68 4.58
N ALA A 29 29.56 -23.81 3.96
CA ALA A 29 30.56 -22.76 3.92
C ALA A 29 29.82 -21.52 3.45
N ALA A 30 29.58 -20.60 4.38
CA ALA A 30 28.94 -19.32 4.05
C ALA A 30 29.80 -18.77 2.96
N ASP A 31 29.19 -18.50 1.82
CA ASP A 31 29.88 -18.17 0.57
C ASP A 31 30.85 -17.03 0.87
N THR A 32 32.13 -17.32 1.02
CA THR A 32 33.16 -16.36 1.42
C THR A 32 33.23 -15.18 0.46
N THR A 33 32.74 -15.37 -0.75
CA THR A 33 32.58 -14.33 -1.78
C THR A 33 31.65 -13.23 -1.31
N ASN A 34 30.54 -13.58 -0.67
CA ASN A 34 29.57 -12.60 -0.17
C ASN A 34 30.15 -11.69 0.91
N TYR A 35 30.98 -12.23 1.81
CA TYR A 35 31.63 -11.43 2.85
C TYR A 35 32.65 -10.46 2.27
N GLN A 36 33.41 -10.87 1.25
CA GLN A 36 34.37 -9.98 0.59
C GLN A 36 33.67 -8.82 -0.15
N GLU A 37 32.53 -9.08 -0.79
CA GLU A 37 31.76 -8.02 -1.44
C GLU A 37 31.13 -7.06 -0.42
N LEU A 38 30.63 -7.56 0.71
CA LEU A 38 30.16 -6.72 1.82
C LEU A 38 31.29 -5.89 2.45
N GLU A 39 32.50 -6.43 2.57
CA GLU A 39 33.67 -5.67 3.03
C GLU A 39 34.00 -4.52 2.10
N LYS A 40 33.98 -4.74 0.78
CA LYS A 40 34.16 -3.67 -0.22
C LYS A 40 33.07 -2.60 -0.11
N PHE A 41 31.82 -3.02 0.02
CA PHE A 41 30.70 -2.10 0.22
C PHE A 41 30.92 -1.23 1.47
N MET A 42 31.28 -1.83 2.60
CA MET A 42 31.54 -1.12 3.83
C MET A 42 32.75 -0.17 3.73
N ALA A 43 33.78 -0.54 2.98
CA ALA A 43 34.93 0.32 2.73
C ALA A 43 34.53 1.57 1.94
N VAL A 44 33.72 1.40 0.88
CA VAL A 44 33.19 2.52 0.07
C VAL A 44 32.27 3.40 0.92
N TYR A 45 31.36 2.81 1.71
CA TYR A 45 30.50 3.54 2.63
C TYR A 45 31.30 4.41 3.61
N GLN A 46 32.33 3.87 4.26
CA GLN A 46 33.18 4.60 5.17
C GLN A 46 33.99 5.71 4.46
N GLN A 47 34.45 5.46 3.24
CA GLN A 47 35.15 6.44 2.42
C GLN A 47 34.25 7.64 2.11
N VAL A 48 33.01 7.40 1.68
CA VAL A 48 32.02 8.46 1.40
C VAL A 48 31.73 9.23 2.68
N LYS A 49 31.40 8.52 3.77
CA LYS A 49 31.05 9.14 5.05
C LYS A 49 32.15 10.04 5.61
N SER A 50 33.44 9.66 5.42
CA SER A 50 34.58 10.36 5.98
C SER A 50 35.12 11.47 5.11
N HIS A 51 34.94 11.39 3.78
CA HIS A 51 35.66 12.26 2.84
C HIS A 51 34.77 13.01 1.83
N TYR A 52 33.45 12.75 1.83
CA TYR A 52 32.59 13.53 0.93
C TYR A 52 32.55 14.98 1.37
N VAL A 53 32.39 15.89 0.40
CA VAL A 53 32.52 17.36 0.60
C VAL A 53 31.52 17.93 1.63
N VAL A 54 30.36 17.31 1.78
CA VAL A 54 29.37 17.65 2.80
C VAL A 54 29.03 16.39 3.62
N PRO A 55 28.73 16.53 4.93
CA PRO A 55 28.28 15.40 5.73
C PRO A 55 27.01 14.77 5.14
N VAL A 56 27.00 13.45 5.01
CA VAL A 56 25.83 12.68 4.58
C VAL A 56 25.43 11.76 5.72
N ASP A 57 24.14 11.69 6.01
CA ASP A 57 23.62 10.81 7.05
C ASP A 57 23.61 9.33 6.58
N ASP A 58 23.63 8.43 7.55
CA ASP A 58 23.71 6.99 7.32
C ASP A 58 22.49 6.46 6.57
N HIS A 59 21.31 6.99 6.90
CA HIS A 59 20.05 6.57 6.29
C HIS A 59 20.03 6.86 4.78
N THR A 60 20.44 8.07 4.39
CA THR A 60 20.55 8.46 2.97
C THR A 60 21.49 7.53 2.19
N LEU A 61 22.65 7.20 2.76
CA LEU A 61 23.62 6.32 2.10
C LEU A 61 23.09 4.88 1.98
N ILE A 62 22.52 4.35 3.05
CA ILE A 62 21.97 2.98 3.05
C ILE A 62 20.76 2.86 2.14
N LYS A 63 19.82 3.83 2.21
CA LYS A 63 18.67 3.87 1.31
C LYS A 63 19.11 3.90 -0.16
N GLY A 64 20.06 4.79 -0.49
CA GLY A 64 20.59 4.87 -1.86
C GLY A 64 21.26 3.57 -2.33
N ALA A 65 21.90 2.82 -1.42
CA ALA A 65 22.48 1.52 -1.74
C ALA A 65 21.39 0.46 -2.00
N ILE A 66 20.33 0.43 -1.18
CA ILE A 66 19.19 -0.48 -1.36
C ILE A 66 18.48 -0.17 -2.69
N ASP A 67 18.20 1.10 -2.95
CA ASP A 67 17.57 1.55 -4.21
C ASP A 67 18.41 1.15 -5.43
N GLY A 68 19.74 1.35 -5.36
CA GLY A 68 20.67 0.93 -6.40
C GLY A 68 20.68 -0.58 -6.64
N MET A 69 20.66 -1.36 -5.58
CA MET A 69 20.59 -2.82 -5.64
C MET A 69 19.30 -3.29 -6.32
N LEU A 70 18.14 -2.76 -5.93
CA LEU A 70 16.85 -3.16 -6.49
C LEU A 70 16.70 -2.69 -7.95
N SER A 71 17.11 -1.46 -8.26
CA SER A 71 17.10 -0.92 -9.62
C SER A 71 17.99 -1.71 -10.59
N SER A 72 18.98 -2.45 -10.08
CA SER A 72 19.82 -3.33 -10.91
C SER A 72 19.13 -4.63 -11.34
N LEU A 73 17.99 -4.97 -10.72
CA LEU A 73 17.23 -6.20 -11.04
C LEU A 73 16.30 -5.96 -12.23
N ASP A 74 15.39 -5.00 -12.08
CA ASP A 74 14.41 -4.61 -13.09
C ASP A 74 13.77 -3.24 -12.74
N PRO A 75 13.03 -2.61 -13.67
CA PRO A 75 12.40 -1.30 -13.44
C PRO A 75 11.16 -1.35 -12.52
N HIS A 76 10.68 -2.53 -12.11
CA HIS A 76 9.50 -2.71 -11.27
C HIS A 76 9.84 -3.03 -9.82
N SER A 77 11.11 -3.35 -9.54
CA SER A 77 11.59 -3.63 -8.19
C SER A 77 11.99 -2.33 -7.49
N SER A 78 11.38 -2.04 -6.34
CA SER A 78 11.65 -0.83 -5.58
C SER A 78 11.57 -1.06 -4.07
N TYR A 79 12.20 -0.18 -3.31
CA TYR A 79 12.08 -0.12 -1.86
C TYR A 79 11.25 1.11 -1.46
N ALA A 80 10.24 0.89 -0.64
CA ALA A 80 9.40 1.96 -0.12
C ALA A 80 9.48 2.03 1.39
N GLU A 81 9.65 3.24 1.93
CA GLU A 81 9.62 3.52 3.36
C GLU A 81 8.98 4.88 3.64
N GLY A 82 8.57 5.13 4.89
CA GLY A 82 7.95 6.39 5.28
C GLY A 82 6.75 6.74 4.41
N ALA A 83 6.73 7.95 3.85
CA ALA A 83 5.62 8.45 3.03
C ALA A 83 5.37 7.61 1.77
N ASP A 84 6.43 7.09 1.13
CA ASP A 84 6.29 6.23 -0.07
C ASP A 84 5.60 4.90 0.28
N TYR A 85 5.95 4.31 1.43
CA TYR A 85 5.30 3.10 1.93
C TYR A 85 3.82 3.36 2.27
N ASP A 86 3.52 4.47 2.94
CA ASP A 86 2.15 4.86 3.28
C ASP A 86 1.30 5.15 2.03
N ALA A 87 1.91 5.73 0.98
CA ALA A 87 1.26 5.93 -0.31
C ALA A 87 0.93 4.60 -0.99
N LEU A 88 1.90 3.66 -1.03
CA LEU A 88 1.71 2.31 -1.56
C LEU A 88 0.63 1.54 -0.77
N LYS A 89 0.69 1.61 0.55
CA LYS A 89 -0.32 1.01 1.43
C LYS A 89 -1.71 1.58 1.15
N THR A 90 -1.84 2.91 1.02
CA THR A 90 -3.09 3.56 0.65
C THR A 90 -3.62 3.09 -0.71
N LEU A 91 -2.71 2.91 -1.68
CA LEU A 91 -3.07 2.40 -3.01
C LEU A 91 -3.65 0.98 -2.94
N ILE A 92 -3.08 0.12 -2.11
CA ILE A 92 -3.51 -1.28 -1.96
C ILE A 92 -4.77 -1.40 -1.09
N GLU A 93 -4.78 -0.75 0.09
CA GLU A 93 -5.88 -0.83 1.05
C GLU A 93 -7.12 -0.02 0.62
N GLY A 94 -6.99 0.90 -0.34
CA GLY A 94 -8.09 1.71 -0.83
C GLY A 94 -8.66 2.69 0.20
N SER A 95 -7.93 2.94 1.28
CA SER A 95 -8.32 3.87 2.33
C SER A 95 -7.12 4.54 2.98
N TYR A 96 -7.34 5.71 3.58
CA TYR A 96 -6.33 6.43 4.35
C TYR A 96 -6.95 7.25 5.45
N GLY A 97 -6.20 7.49 6.51
CA GLY A 97 -6.63 8.41 7.57
C GLY A 97 -6.44 9.87 7.14
N GLY A 98 -7.53 10.64 7.10
CA GLY A 98 -7.46 12.01 6.62
C GLY A 98 -8.77 12.79 6.73
N LEU A 99 -8.92 13.78 5.86
CA LEU A 99 -10.01 14.76 5.90
C LEU A 99 -10.98 14.64 4.73
N GLY A 100 -10.59 13.92 3.65
CA GLY A 100 -11.38 13.83 2.42
C GLY A 100 -11.33 15.12 1.60
N LEU A 101 -10.13 15.66 1.38
CA LEU A 101 -9.89 16.83 0.57
C LEU A 101 -9.07 16.48 -0.68
N SER A 102 -9.51 16.93 -1.83
CA SER A 102 -8.66 17.09 -3.01
C SER A 102 -8.07 18.51 -2.96
N VAL A 103 -6.74 18.60 -3.02
CA VAL A 103 -6.01 19.87 -2.89
C VAL A 103 -4.98 20.04 -3.99
N GLY A 104 -4.56 21.26 -4.24
CA GLY A 104 -3.48 21.62 -5.14
C GLY A 104 -2.71 22.82 -4.62
N MET A 105 -1.61 23.17 -5.27
CA MET A 105 -0.86 24.40 -4.96
C MET A 105 -1.27 25.54 -5.86
N GLU A 106 -1.48 26.72 -5.28
CA GLU A 106 -1.69 27.98 -5.98
C GLU A 106 -1.00 29.10 -5.20
N ASP A 107 -0.10 29.81 -5.84
CA ASP A 107 0.67 30.91 -5.26
C ASP A 107 1.38 30.56 -3.94
N GLY A 108 1.97 29.36 -3.85
CA GLY A 108 2.67 28.87 -2.66
C GLY A 108 1.77 28.52 -1.47
N THR A 109 0.46 28.40 -1.71
CA THR A 109 -0.54 28.08 -0.69
C THR A 109 -1.37 26.87 -1.13
N VAL A 110 -1.81 26.06 -0.19
CA VAL A 110 -2.67 24.92 -0.47
C VAL A 110 -4.10 25.37 -0.75
N LYS A 111 -4.58 25.11 -1.97
CA LYS A 111 -5.95 25.38 -2.40
C LYS A 111 -6.80 24.13 -2.39
N VAL A 112 -7.99 24.19 -1.81
CA VAL A 112 -8.99 23.14 -1.89
C VAL A 112 -9.61 23.13 -3.29
N ILE A 113 -9.42 22.01 -4.01
CA ILE A 113 -10.07 21.76 -5.29
C ILE A 113 -11.50 21.32 -5.04
N THR A 114 -11.69 20.29 -4.20
CA THR A 114 -13.01 19.83 -3.78
C THR A 114 -12.93 19.02 -2.48
N PRO A 115 -13.86 19.18 -1.55
CA PRO A 115 -14.08 18.23 -0.46
C PRO A 115 -14.90 17.03 -0.99
N THR A 116 -14.57 15.83 -0.51
CA THR A 116 -15.36 14.62 -0.79
C THR A 116 -16.59 14.60 0.10
N GLU A 117 -17.75 14.26 -0.43
CA GLU A 117 -19.00 14.15 0.32
C GLU A 117 -18.88 13.17 1.49
N ASP A 118 -19.59 13.44 2.57
CA ASP A 118 -19.65 12.65 3.82
C ASP A 118 -18.34 12.52 4.61
N THR A 119 -17.29 13.24 4.20
CA THR A 119 -16.00 13.25 4.91
C THR A 119 -15.92 14.36 5.99
N PRO A 120 -14.90 14.32 6.87
CA PRO A 120 -14.71 15.36 7.90
C PRO A 120 -14.67 16.78 7.33
N ALA A 121 -13.96 16.99 6.23
CA ALA A 121 -13.88 18.32 5.63
C ALA A 121 -15.21 18.80 5.06
N TRP A 122 -15.98 17.92 4.45
CA TRP A 122 -17.33 18.21 3.97
C TRP A 122 -18.26 18.59 5.12
N LYS A 123 -18.31 17.75 6.18
CA LYS A 123 -19.11 17.98 7.39
C LYS A 123 -18.74 19.29 8.10
N ALA A 124 -17.45 19.65 8.07
CA ALA A 124 -16.94 20.89 8.66
C ALA A 124 -17.17 22.14 7.78
N GLY A 125 -17.77 21.98 6.60
CA GLY A 125 -18.13 23.09 5.70
C GLY A 125 -16.96 23.70 4.94
N ILE A 126 -15.87 22.95 4.73
CA ILE A 126 -14.81 23.32 3.77
C ILE A 126 -15.40 23.31 2.35
N LYS A 127 -14.98 24.24 1.51
CA LYS A 127 -15.51 24.42 0.16
C LYS A 127 -14.41 24.45 -0.89
N ALA A 128 -14.77 24.12 -2.12
CA ALA A 128 -13.90 24.35 -3.26
C ALA A 128 -13.51 25.84 -3.35
N GLY A 129 -12.23 26.10 -3.62
CA GLY A 129 -11.65 27.45 -3.67
C GLY A 129 -11.23 28.01 -2.30
N ASP A 130 -11.35 27.29 -1.20
CA ASP A 130 -10.75 27.65 0.08
C ASP A 130 -9.22 27.51 0.01
N TYR A 131 -8.51 28.36 0.74
CA TYR A 131 -7.05 28.28 0.90
C TYR A 131 -6.73 27.89 2.33
N ILE A 132 -5.90 26.87 2.51
CA ILE A 132 -5.41 26.43 3.81
C ILE A 132 -4.07 27.12 4.06
N THR A 133 -3.97 27.91 5.11
CA THR A 133 -2.76 28.67 5.44
C THR A 133 -1.99 28.10 6.62
N HIS A 134 -2.67 27.43 7.56
CA HIS A 134 -2.03 26.81 8.72
C HIS A 134 -2.64 25.43 8.99
N ILE A 135 -1.77 24.53 9.46
CA ILE A 135 -2.15 23.21 9.98
C ILE A 135 -1.68 23.13 11.44
N ASN A 136 -2.60 22.92 12.38
CA ASN A 136 -2.32 22.90 13.83
C ASN A 136 -1.57 24.14 14.35
N GLY A 137 -1.81 25.31 13.72
CA GLY A 137 -1.16 26.58 14.06
C GLY A 137 0.20 26.81 13.37
N GLU A 138 0.72 25.83 12.66
CA GLU A 138 1.95 25.98 11.85
C GLU A 138 1.61 26.57 10.48
N LEU A 139 2.31 27.63 10.09
CA LEU A 139 2.18 28.23 8.78
C LEU A 139 2.76 27.29 7.71
N ILE A 140 1.98 26.98 6.67
CA ILE A 140 2.39 26.04 5.60
C ILE A 140 2.80 26.74 4.30
N TYR A 141 2.98 28.07 4.33
CA TYR A 141 3.51 28.80 3.17
C TYR A 141 4.93 28.35 2.84
N GLY A 142 5.15 27.99 1.58
CA GLY A 142 6.45 27.47 1.13
C GLY A 142 6.64 25.94 1.26
N PHE A 143 5.68 25.23 1.83
CA PHE A 143 5.67 23.76 1.79
C PHE A 143 5.40 23.29 0.37
N THR A 144 5.90 22.09 0.06
CA THR A 144 5.43 21.33 -1.10
C THR A 144 4.01 20.81 -0.85
N LEU A 145 3.32 20.42 -1.92
CA LEU A 145 1.99 19.81 -1.80
C LEU A 145 2.04 18.55 -0.93
N ASP A 146 3.05 17.72 -1.14
CA ASP A 146 3.22 16.44 -0.44
C ASP A 146 3.43 16.64 1.07
N GLU A 147 4.29 17.59 1.46
CA GLU A 147 4.49 17.96 2.87
C GLU A 147 3.20 18.44 3.54
N ALA A 148 2.41 19.25 2.84
CA ALA A 148 1.14 19.72 3.36
C ALA A 148 0.10 18.59 3.47
N VAL A 149 0.04 17.70 2.47
CA VAL A 149 -0.85 16.52 2.47
C VAL A 149 -0.46 15.56 3.58
N GLU A 150 0.84 15.30 3.79
CA GLU A 150 1.33 14.44 4.87
C GLU A 150 0.90 14.97 6.25
N LYS A 151 1.03 16.28 6.49
CA LYS A 151 0.56 16.91 7.73
C LYS A 151 -0.97 16.86 7.89
N MET A 152 -1.73 16.89 6.80
CA MET A 152 -3.19 16.74 6.84
C MET A 152 -3.63 15.29 7.06
N ARG A 153 -2.86 14.30 6.59
CA ARG A 153 -3.07 12.87 6.88
C ARG A 153 -2.77 12.58 8.36
N GLY A 154 -3.13 11.40 8.81
CA GLY A 154 -2.83 10.90 10.12
C GLY A 154 -3.84 9.88 10.61
N LYS A 155 -3.59 9.33 11.79
CA LYS A 155 -4.40 8.25 12.36
C LYS A 155 -5.87 8.66 12.48
N PRO A 156 -6.82 7.84 11.98
CA PRO A 156 -8.24 8.04 12.23
C PRO A 156 -8.53 8.24 13.74
N GLY A 157 -9.43 9.16 14.06
CA GLY A 157 -9.73 9.56 15.44
C GLY A 157 -8.83 10.68 15.99
N SER A 158 -7.75 11.07 15.30
CA SER A 158 -6.89 12.17 15.74
C SER A 158 -7.44 13.54 15.34
N PRO A 159 -7.36 14.56 16.21
CA PRO A 159 -7.82 15.91 15.89
C PRO A 159 -6.84 16.63 14.96
N ILE A 160 -7.38 17.56 14.18
CA ILE A 160 -6.62 18.51 13.37
C ILE A 160 -7.33 19.85 13.31
N LYS A 161 -6.56 20.93 13.28
CA LYS A 161 -7.07 22.29 13.13
C LYS A 161 -6.47 22.91 11.86
N LEU A 162 -7.32 23.40 10.96
CA LEU A 162 -6.93 24.13 9.76
C LEU A 162 -7.33 25.59 9.90
N THR A 163 -6.44 26.51 9.53
CA THR A 163 -6.80 27.90 9.33
C THR A 163 -7.06 28.13 7.85
N VAL A 164 -8.27 28.63 7.55
CA VAL A 164 -8.81 28.71 6.20
C VAL A 164 -9.05 30.17 5.82
N VAL A 165 -8.65 30.54 4.61
CA VAL A 165 -9.02 31.79 3.94
C VAL A 165 -10.00 31.47 2.82
N ARG A 166 -11.13 32.20 2.82
CA ARG A 166 -12.21 32.02 1.82
C ARG A 166 -12.52 33.33 1.13
N LYS A 167 -12.62 33.30 -0.19
CA LYS A 167 -13.03 34.48 -0.98
C LYS A 167 -14.41 34.96 -0.51
N GLY A 168 -14.53 36.25 -0.24
CA GLY A 168 -15.78 36.86 0.26
C GLY A 168 -15.94 36.83 1.78
N ARG A 169 -14.90 36.41 2.52
CA ARG A 169 -14.84 36.51 3.97
C ARG A 169 -13.62 37.34 4.36
N ASP A 170 -13.83 38.38 5.17
CA ASP A 170 -12.80 39.40 5.48
C ASP A 170 -11.64 38.86 6.32
N LYS A 171 -11.87 37.80 7.10
CA LYS A 171 -10.87 37.25 8.02
C LYS A 171 -10.73 35.75 7.85
N PRO A 172 -9.49 35.22 8.01
CA PRO A 172 -9.26 33.79 8.19
C PRO A 172 -10.09 33.23 9.33
N PHE A 173 -10.43 31.96 9.25
CA PHE A 173 -11.17 31.26 10.29
C PHE A 173 -10.60 29.86 10.54
N ASP A 174 -10.68 29.42 11.78
CA ASP A 174 -10.22 28.10 12.16
C ASP A 174 -11.35 27.08 12.02
N VAL A 175 -10.98 25.89 11.53
CA VAL A 175 -11.86 24.73 11.42
C VAL A 175 -11.15 23.56 12.12
N THR A 176 -11.80 23.06 13.18
CA THR A 176 -11.32 21.87 13.88
C THR A 176 -12.16 20.67 13.48
N MET A 177 -11.50 19.57 13.15
CA MET A 177 -12.15 18.33 12.75
C MET A 177 -11.34 17.13 13.24
N VAL A 178 -11.95 15.96 13.19
CA VAL A 178 -11.30 14.68 13.51
C VAL A 178 -11.04 13.96 12.23
N ARG A 179 -9.84 13.40 12.06
CA ARG A 179 -9.51 12.57 10.91
C ARG A 179 -10.35 11.29 10.94
N GLU A 180 -10.87 10.90 9.82
CA GLU A 180 -11.60 9.65 9.62
C GLU A 180 -10.87 8.78 8.60
N GLU A 181 -11.24 7.50 8.52
CA GLU A 181 -10.86 6.65 7.41
C GLU A 181 -11.60 7.09 6.16
N ILE A 182 -10.86 7.55 5.17
CA ILE A 182 -11.39 8.00 3.88
C ILE A 182 -11.25 6.86 2.89
N LYS A 183 -12.38 6.29 2.48
CA LYS A 183 -12.42 5.23 1.47
C LYS A 183 -12.33 5.83 0.07
N LEU A 184 -11.43 5.30 -0.72
CA LEU A 184 -11.33 5.63 -2.14
C LEU A 184 -12.49 4.99 -2.90
N ARG A 185 -12.89 5.60 -3.99
CA ARG A 185 -13.88 5.02 -4.92
C ARG A 185 -13.14 4.61 -6.19
N PRO A 186 -12.62 3.36 -6.25
CA PRO A 186 -11.79 2.93 -7.36
C PRO A 186 -12.57 2.74 -8.66
N VAL A 187 -13.88 2.52 -8.58
CA VAL A 187 -14.76 2.30 -9.75
C VAL A 187 -15.78 3.41 -9.85
N LYS A 188 -15.86 4.00 -11.03
CA LYS A 188 -16.96 4.89 -11.45
C LYS A 188 -17.59 4.29 -12.70
N TRP A 189 -18.88 4.51 -12.89
CA TRP A 189 -19.56 4.03 -14.07
C TRP A 189 -20.58 5.04 -14.60
N GLU A 190 -20.84 4.95 -15.89
CA GLU A 190 -21.89 5.70 -16.58
C GLU A 190 -22.47 4.85 -17.71
N ILE A 191 -23.60 5.28 -18.24
CA ILE A 191 -24.23 4.67 -19.43
C ILE A 191 -24.26 5.72 -20.54
N LYS A 192 -23.74 5.34 -21.70
CA LYS A 192 -23.76 6.19 -22.90
C LYS A 192 -24.17 5.35 -24.09
N ASP A 193 -25.21 5.79 -24.78
CA ASP A 193 -25.74 5.14 -25.98
C ASP A 193 -26.04 3.63 -25.78
N GLY A 194 -26.51 3.25 -24.57
CA GLY A 194 -26.80 1.87 -24.23
C GLY A 194 -25.57 1.02 -23.84
N ILE A 195 -24.39 1.60 -23.81
CA ILE A 195 -23.14 0.94 -23.43
C ILE A 195 -22.79 1.33 -21.99
N GLY A 196 -22.47 0.34 -21.14
CA GLY A 196 -21.93 0.55 -19.80
C GLY A 196 -20.45 0.90 -19.86
N ILE A 197 -20.06 2.02 -19.28
CA ILE A 197 -18.65 2.44 -19.19
C ILE A 197 -18.22 2.36 -17.74
N LEU A 198 -17.23 1.50 -17.45
CA LEU A 198 -16.62 1.36 -16.14
C LEU A 198 -15.22 1.99 -16.16
N ASN A 199 -15.03 3.04 -15.38
CA ASN A 199 -13.71 3.62 -15.17
C ASN A 199 -13.11 3.09 -13.87
N ILE A 200 -12.06 2.29 -13.97
CA ILE A 200 -11.34 1.67 -12.85
C ILE A 200 -9.99 2.36 -12.73
N ASN A 201 -9.85 3.27 -11.77
CA ASN A 201 -8.66 4.12 -11.65
C ASN A 201 -7.51 3.48 -10.86
N GLN A 202 -7.77 2.38 -10.13
CA GLN A 202 -6.76 1.59 -9.41
C GLN A 202 -7.36 0.25 -8.96
N PHE A 203 -6.51 -0.72 -8.64
CA PHE A 203 -6.91 -2.00 -8.05
C PHE A 203 -6.68 -1.98 -6.53
N ALA A 204 -7.47 -1.16 -5.83
CA ALA A 204 -7.48 -1.10 -4.37
C ALA A 204 -8.48 -2.09 -3.78
N ALA A 205 -8.39 -2.39 -2.49
CA ALA A 205 -9.32 -3.28 -1.79
C ALA A 205 -10.78 -2.89 -2.04
N GLY A 206 -11.59 -3.86 -2.45
CA GLY A 206 -12.99 -3.70 -2.81
C GLY A 206 -13.25 -3.26 -4.26
N THR A 207 -12.22 -3.18 -5.12
CA THR A 207 -12.40 -2.84 -6.55
C THR A 207 -13.19 -3.91 -7.29
N GLY A 208 -12.93 -5.19 -7.00
CA GLY A 208 -13.69 -6.31 -7.57
C GLY A 208 -15.17 -6.22 -7.22
N GLU A 209 -15.49 -6.11 -5.95
CA GLU A 209 -16.89 -5.94 -5.48
C GLU A 209 -17.58 -4.71 -6.07
N ALA A 210 -16.86 -3.57 -6.14
CA ALA A 210 -17.38 -2.35 -6.75
C ALA A 210 -17.62 -2.50 -8.24
N THR A 211 -16.82 -3.31 -8.95
CA THR A 211 -17.00 -3.62 -10.38
C THR A 211 -18.25 -4.47 -10.59
N GLU A 212 -18.45 -5.52 -9.81
CA GLU A 212 -19.65 -6.36 -9.85
C GLU A 212 -20.92 -5.55 -9.57
N ALA A 213 -20.87 -4.68 -8.54
CA ALA A 213 -21.96 -3.78 -8.22
C ALA A 213 -22.27 -2.80 -9.35
N ALA A 214 -21.24 -2.28 -10.03
CA ALA A 214 -21.39 -1.38 -11.18
C ALA A 214 -22.03 -2.09 -12.37
N ILE A 215 -21.60 -3.30 -12.72
CA ILE A 215 -22.21 -4.11 -13.79
C ILE A 215 -23.68 -4.36 -13.48
N THR A 216 -24.01 -4.80 -12.28
CA THR A 216 -25.39 -5.02 -11.82
C THR A 216 -26.25 -3.74 -11.91
N ALA A 217 -25.67 -2.58 -11.55
CA ALA A 217 -26.37 -1.30 -11.63
C ALA A 217 -26.62 -0.86 -13.07
N ILE A 218 -25.67 -1.08 -13.99
CA ILE A 218 -25.80 -0.82 -15.43
C ILE A 218 -26.88 -1.71 -16.01
N ASP A 219 -26.86 -3.00 -15.72
CA ASP A 219 -27.89 -3.95 -16.15
C ASP A 219 -29.31 -3.50 -15.74
N LYS A 220 -29.45 -3.18 -14.47
CA LYS A 220 -30.72 -2.68 -13.94
C LYS A 220 -31.17 -1.39 -14.64
N ALA A 221 -30.25 -0.45 -14.86
CA ALA A 221 -30.57 0.83 -15.48
C ALA A 221 -30.92 0.73 -16.98
N THR A 222 -30.40 -0.29 -17.67
CA THR A 222 -30.70 -0.60 -19.08
C THR A 222 -31.85 -1.57 -19.25
N GLY A 223 -32.52 -1.96 -18.16
CA GLY A 223 -33.60 -2.93 -18.19
C GLY A 223 -33.15 -4.36 -18.52
N GLY A 224 -31.91 -4.70 -18.23
CA GLY A 224 -31.29 -6.01 -18.50
C GLY A 224 -30.76 -6.16 -19.93
N HIS A 225 -30.63 -5.07 -20.68
CA HIS A 225 -30.27 -5.10 -22.11
C HIS A 225 -29.19 -4.03 -22.45
N PRO A 226 -28.02 -4.00 -21.78
CA PRO A 226 -26.92 -3.17 -22.26
C PRO A 226 -26.46 -3.69 -23.63
N LEU A 227 -25.92 -2.82 -24.47
CA LEU A 227 -25.34 -3.22 -25.76
C LEU A 227 -23.95 -3.82 -25.62
N GLY A 228 -23.28 -3.60 -24.48
CA GLY A 228 -21.96 -4.05 -24.16
C GLY A 228 -21.34 -3.17 -23.09
N TYR A 229 -20.06 -3.40 -22.83
CA TYR A 229 -19.31 -2.69 -21.80
C TYR A 229 -18.00 -2.13 -22.35
N ILE A 230 -17.50 -1.06 -21.73
CA ILE A 230 -16.16 -0.52 -21.91
C ILE A 230 -15.52 -0.45 -20.53
N VAL A 231 -14.40 -1.15 -20.36
CA VAL A 231 -13.56 -1.06 -19.15
C VAL A 231 -12.43 -0.09 -19.42
N ASP A 232 -12.50 1.09 -18.81
CA ASP A 232 -11.51 2.14 -18.97
C ASP A 232 -10.49 2.06 -17.84
N LEU A 233 -9.27 1.59 -18.20
CA LEU A 233 -8.11 1.46 -17.31
C LEU A 233 -7.06 2.56 -17.55
N ARG A 234 -7.39 3.58 -18.31
CA ARG A 234 -6.43 4.67 -18.57
C ARG A 234 -6.06 5.38 -17.26
N SER A 235 -4.76 5.63 -17.09
CA SER A 235 -4.18 6.22 -15.87
C SER A 235 -4.34 5.35 -14.61
N ASN A 236 -4.62 4.04 -14.77
CA ASN A 236 -4.60 3.10 -13.66
C ASN A 236 -3.14 2.66 -13.41
N PRO A 237 -2.55 2.93 -12.22
CA PRO A 237 -1.16 2.58 -11.92
C PRO A 237 -1.00 1.12 -11.50
N GLY A 238 -2.09 0.36 -11.40
CA GLY A 238 -2.10 -0.99 -10.84
C GLY A 238 -2.70 -1.04 -9.43
N GLY A 239 -2.16 -1.93 -8.60
CA GLY A 239 -2.58 -2.16 -7.21
C GLY A 239 -2.49 -3.62 -6.81
N SER A 240 -3.50 -4.12 -6.10
CA SER A 240 -3.59 -5.52 -5.66
C SER A 240 -3.84 -6.47 -6.83
N LEU A 241 -3.04 -7.53 -6.92
CA LEU A 241 -3.25 -8.61 -7.89
C LEU A 241 -4.58 -9.32 -7.65
N ASP A 242 -4.95 -9.53 -6.39
CA ASP A 242 -6.21 -10.20 -6.03
C ASP A 242 -7.43 -9.42 -6.54
N GLU A 243 -7.39 -8.08 -6.46
CA GLU A 243 -8.46 -7.23 -6.98
C GLU A 243 -8.49 -7.24 -8.52
N ALA A 244 -7.33 -7.26 -9.18
CA ALA A 244 -7.26 -7.38 -10.63
C ALA A 244 -7.82 -8.74 -11.11
N ILE A 245 -7.58 -9.81 -10.34
CA ILE A 245 -8.15 -11.14 -10.61
C ILE A 245 -9.68 -11.10 -10.44
N GLN A 246 -10.21 -10.51 -9.37
CA GLN A 246 -11.65 -10.40 -9.15
C GLN A 246 -12.34 -9.56 -10.24
N VAL A 247 -11.73 -8.44 -10.62
CA VAL A 247 -12.25 -7.64 -11.75
C VAL A 247 -12.25 -8.44 -13.05
N SER A 248 -11.20 -9.17 -13.34
CA SER A 248 -11.12 -10.01 -14.55
C SER A 248 -12.15 -11.15 -14.52
N ASP A 249 -12.34 -11.78 -13.36
CA ASP A 249 -13.28 -12.87 -13.12
C ASP A 249 -14.72 -12.44 -13.46
N ALA A 250 -15.10 -11.19 -13.14
CA ALA A 250 -16.42 -10.64 -13.43
C ALA A 250 -16.81 -10.64 -14.92
N PHE A 251 -15.83 -10.70 -15.83
CA PHE A 251 -16.01 -10.68 -17.28
C PHE A 251 -15.71 -12.01 -17.97
N LEU A 252 -15.43 -13.07 -17.21
CA LEU A 252 -14.96 -14.35 -17.76
C LEU A 252 -15.80 -15.51 -17.22
N GLU A 253 -16.17 -16.42 -18.09
CA GLU A 253 -16.86 -17.67 -17.71
C GLU A 253 -15.88 -18.76 -17.27
N SER A 254 -14.64 -18.76 -17.81
CA SER A 254 -13.61 -19.75 -17.51
C SER A 254 -12.27 -19.36 -18.10
N GLY A 255 -11.24 -20.09 -17.73
CA GLY A 255 -9.88 -19.93 -18.28
C GLY A 255 -8.89 -19.41 -17.23
N GLU A 256 -7.60 -19.42 -17.57
CA GLU A 256 -6.55 -18.85 -16.75
C GLU A 256 -6.54 -17.33 -16.90
N ILE A 257 -6.66 -16.61 -15.78
CA ILE A 257 -6.58 -15.14 -15.74
C ILE A 257 -5.11 -14.71 -15.76
N VAL A 258 -4.32 -15.24 -14.83
CA VAL A 258 -2.90 -14.88 -14.69
C VAL A 258 -2.14 -16.02 -14.02
N SER A 259 -0.84 -16.13 -14.30
CA SER A 259 0.08 -16.97 -13.54
C SER A 259 1.34 -16.21 -13.12
N GLN A 260 1.82 -16.53 -11.92
CA GLN A 260 3.11 -16.08 -11.41
C GLN A 260 4.08 -17.26 -11.38
N ARG A 261 5.35 -16.99 -11.70
CA ARG A 261 6.42 -17.99 -11.64
C ARG A 261 7.59 -17.43 -10.86
N GLY A 262 7.98 -18.15 -9.82
CA GLY A 262 9.19 -17.87 -9.08
C GLY A 262 10.44 -18.50 -9.73
N ARG A 263 11.53 -18.53 -8.97
CA ARG A 263 12.82 -19.09 -9.41
C ARG A 263 12.78 -20.62 -9.48
N GLU A 264 12.12 -21.24 -8.52
CA GLU A 264 12.00 -22.70 -8.46
C GLU A 264 10.91 -23.18 -9.45
N LYS A 265 11.12 -24.39 -10.02
CA LYS A 265 10.20 -24.93 -11.03
C LYS A 265 8.78 -25.16 -10.52
N ASP A 266 8.66 -25.44 -9.24
CA ASP A 266 7.37 -25.73 -8.59
C ASP A 266 6.74 -24.48 -7.96
N ASP A 267 7.43 -23.33 -8.01
CA ASP A 267 6.91 -22.05 -7.54
C ASP A 267 6.09 -21.38 -8.65
N ILE A 268 4.94 -22.01 -8.94
CA ILE A 268 3.99 -21.51 -9.94
C ILE A 268 2.62 -21.36 -9.27
N GLN A 269 2.12 -20.14 -9.25
CA GLN A 269 0.75 -19.84 -8.84
C GLN A 269 -0.09 -19.50 -10.06
N ARG A 270 -1.27 -20.11 -10.19
CA ARG A 270 -2.21 -19.89 -11.28
C ARG A 270 -3.56 -19.52 -10.77
N TYR A 271 -4.16 -18.53 -11.37
CA TYR A 271 -5.46 -18.02 -11.03
C TYR A 271 -6.40 -18.21 -12.21
N TYR A 272 -7.57 -18.77 -11.95
CA TYR A 272 -8.54 -19.13 -12.97
C TYR A 272 -9.87 -18.42 -12.72
N ALA A 273 -10.56 -18.08 -13.79
CA ALA A 273 -11.92 -17.59 -13.74
C ALA A 273 -12.87 -18.66 -13.21
N LYS A 274 -13.83 -18.21 -12.41
CA LYS A 274 -14.96 -19.02 -11.93
C LYS A 274 -16.12 -18.84 -12.87
N PRO A 275 -16.99 -19.87 -13.04
CA PRO A 275 -18.22 -19.71 -13.83
C PRO A 275 -19.09 -18.58 -13.30
N GLY A 276 -19.55 -17.72 -14.20
CA GLY A 276 -20.45 -16.63 -13.85
C GLY A 276 -20.08 -15.27 -14.47
N ASP A 277 -19.76 -15.26 -15.77
CA ASP A 277 -19.61 -14.01 -16.52
C ASP A 277 -20.83 -13.10 -16.32
N LEU A 278 -20.61 -11.98 -15.62
CA LEU A 278 -21.67 -11.02 -15.29
C LEU A 278 -22.14 -10.21 -16.49
N THR A 279 -21.42 -10.24 -17.60
CA THR A 279 -21.82 -9.57 -18.85
C THR A 279 -22.63 -10.47 -19.77
N HIS A 280 -22.81 -11.75 -19.38
CA HIS A 280 -23.60 -12.74 -20.13
C HIS A 280 -23.13 -12.89 -21.60
N GLY A 281 -21.83 -12.79 -21.85
CA GLY A 281 -21.22 -12.90 -23.18
C GLY A 281 -21.42 -11.67 -24.07
N LEU A 282 -21.83 -10.54 -23.51
CA LEU A 282 -21.86 -9.27 -24.24
C LEU A 282 -20.45 -8.78 -24.55
N PRO A 283 -20.29 -7.95 -25.59
CA PRO A 283 -18.98 -7.36 -25.92
C PRO A 283 -18.40 -6.51 -24.76
N VAL A 284 -17.11 -6.68 -24.49
CA VAL A 284 -16.35 -5.90 -23.52
C VAL A 284 -15.15 -5.26 -24.21
#